data_91e19e6b96f19dd524acc06c34dfcfc4
#
_entry.id   91e19e6b96f19dd524acc06c34dfcfc4
#
_cell.length_a   1.000
_cell.length_b   1.000
_cell.length_c   1.000
_cell.angle_alpha   90.00
_cell.angle_beta   90.00
_cell.angle_gamma   90.00
#
_symmetry.space_group_name_H-M   'P 1'
#
loop_
_entity.id
_entity.type
_entity.pdbx_description
1 polymer ?
#
loop_
_entity_poly.entity_id
_entity_poly.type
_entity_poly.pdbx_seq_one_letter_code
_entity_poly.pdbx_strand_id
1 'polypeptide(L)'
;MRVRILLLGAGFLAAVTAAQAQTVLTVGTGLAHDCFLHAKMGTQLRDGVALCSVALKQDVLSKRDRAGTLDNRGVMLDQLGETEKAAEDFNAAIALYPDLGDPYVNLGAMLIKKGQHQAALDQINKGMDLGMGFPHIGYYDRAVAEQMLGRYKEAYYDYKKALELEPNFTMAGERLKDFVVTRVPAKS
;
A
#
# COMPACT_ATOMS: atom_id res chain seq x y z
N MET A 1 -15.50 8.96 28.50
CA MET A 1 -14.10 8.60 28.81
C MET A 1 -13.26 9.03 27.61
N ARG A 2 -12.29 9.94 27.80
CA ARG A 2 -11.40 10.39 26.71
C ARG A 2 -10.15 9.55 26.74
N VAL A 3 -9.68 9.10 25.57
CA VAL A 3 -8.42 8.36 25.41
C VAL A 3 -7.42 9.31 24.77
N ARG A 4 -6.21 9.37 25.30
CA ARG A 4 -5.09 10.11 24.71
C ARG A 4 -4.09 9.08 24.20
N ILE A 5 -3.74 9.19 22.94
CA ILE A 5 -2.77 8.33 22.27
C ILE A 5 -1.59 9.20 21.87
N LEU A 6 -0.39 8.81 22.30
CA LEU A 6 0.85 9.53 22.05
C LEU A 6 1.88 8.57 21.46
N LEU A 7 2.78 9.10 20.65
CA LEU A 7 3.97 8.36 20.21
C LEU A 7 5.05 8.40 21.30
N LEU A 8 5.70 7.29 21.59
CA LEU A 8 6.84 7.20 22.49
C LEU A 8 8.08 7.79 21.84
N GLY A 9 8.49 8.97 22.30
CA GLY A 9 9.85 9.52 22.13
C GLY A 9 10.16 10.17 20.79
N ALA A 10 10.51 11.44 20.85
CA ALA A 10 11.13 12.22 19.77
C ALA A 10 12.61 11.78 19.60
N GLY A 11 12.87 10.64 18.99
CA GLY A 11 14.26 10.17 18.87
C GLY A 11 14.54 9.26 17.67
N PHE A 12 13.55 8.78 16.98
CA PHE A 12 13.76 7.93 15.83
C PHE A 12 13.28 8.61 14.56
N LEU A 13 14.17 9.43 14.00
CA LEU A 13 14.30 9.53 12.54
C LEU A 13 14.92 8.21 12.02
N ALA A 14 14.35 7.08 12.44
CA ALA A 14 14.51 5.87 11.66
C ALA A 14 13.89 6.21 10.31
N ALA A 15 14.70 6.15 9.26
CA ALA A 15 14.17 6.12 7.92
C ALA A 15 12.97 5.18 7.96
N VAL A 16 11.77 5.76 7.82
CA VAL A 16 10.58 4.97 7.60
C VAL A 16 10.86 4.32 6.26
N THR A 17 11.47 3.14 6.30
CA THR A 17 11.35 2.24 5.18
C THR A 17 9.85 2.05 5.09
N ALA A 18 9.22 2.81 4.19
CA ALA A 18 7.83 2.60 3.87
C ALA A 18 7.75 1.11 3.64
N ALA A 19 7.13 0.44 4.59
CA ALA A 19 7.00 -1.00 4.49
C ALA A 19 6.39 -1.24 3.13
N GLN A 20 6.94 -2.19 2.41
CA GLN A 20 6.53 -2.51 1.05
C GLN A 20 5.23 -3.31 1.10
N ALA A 21 4.23 -2.71 1.76
CA ALA A 21 2.89 -3.20 1.74
C ALA A 21 2.29 -2.74 0.41
N GLN A 22 2.41 -3.57 -0.60
CA GLN A 22 1.87 -3.28 -1.92
C GLN A 22 0.74 -4.24 -2.21
N THR A 23 -0.30 -3.71 -2.82
CA THR A 23 -1.41 -4.54 -3.27
C THR A 23 -1.10 -5.10 -4.64
N VAL A 24 -1.42 -6.36 -4.84
CA VAL A 24 -1.32 -7.03 -6.13
C VAL A 24 -2.69 -7.54 -6.56
N LEU A 25 -3.04 -7.36 -7.81
CA LEU A 25 -4.34 -7.75 -8.31
C LEU A 25 -4.31 -9.12 -8.96
N THR A 26 -5.23 -9.99 -8.56
CA THR A 26 -5.45 -11.27 -9.24
C THR A 26 -5.94 -11.03 -10.67
N VAL A 27 -5.20 -11.54 -11.63
CA VAL A 27 -5.50 -11.44 -13.06
C VAL A 27 -5.75 -12.84 -13.60
N GLY A 28 -6.70 -13.00 -14.46
CA GLY A 28 -7.16 -14.17 -15.19
C GLY A 28 -6.24 -15.39 -15.31
N THR A 29 -6.12 -15.95 -16.50
CA THR A 29 -5.27 -17.11 -16.81
C THR A 29 -4.11 -16.70 -17.73
N GLY A 30 -3.11 -17.55 -17.90
CA GLY A 30 -1.97 -17.32 -18.78
C GLY A 30 -0.85 -16.47 -18.15
N LEU A 31 -0.07 -15.80 -18.97
CA LEU A 31 1.10 -15.04 -18.53
C LEU A 31 0.76 -13.92 -17.54
N ALA A 32 -0.42 -13.32 -17.67
CA ALA A 32 -0.88 -12.31 -16.71
C ALA A 32 -1.13 -12.89 -15.32
N HIS A 33 -1.59 -14.14 -15.23
CA HIS A 33 -1.71 -14.84 -13.95
C HIS A 33 -0.35 -15.16 -13.34
N ASP A 34 0.60 -15.61 -14.16
CA ASP A 34 1.97 -15.86 -13.71
C ASP A 34 2.64 -14.57 -13.24
N CYS A 35 2.43 -13.46 -13.95
CA CYS A 35 2.82 -12.11 -13.51
C CYS A 35 2.29 -11.78 -12.10
N PHE A 36 0.99 -12.01 -11.85
CA PHE A 36 0.38 -11.82 -10.54
C PHE A 36 1.06 -12.69 -9.46
N LEU A 37 1.35 -13.96 -9.75
CA LEU A 37 2.00 -14.85 -8.78
C LEU A 37 3.39 -14.35 -8.40
N HIS A 38 4.20 -13.87 -9.34
CA HIS A 38 5.50 -13.26 -9.05
C HIS A 38 5.39 -12.01 -8.18
N ALA A 39 4.44 -11.12 -8.49
CA ALA A 39 4.17 -9.93 -7.68
C ALA A 39 3.74 -10.30 -6.25
N LYS A 40 2.83 -11.27 -6.11
CA LYS A 40 2.33 -11.75 -4.83
C LYS A 40 3.41 -12.39 -3.96
N MET A 41 4.28 -13.18 -4.55
CA MET A 41 5.35 -13.86 -3.82
C MET A 41 6.54 -12.94 -3.50
N GLY A 42 6.70 -11.83 -4.21
CA GLY A 42 7.82 -10.90 -4.03
C GLY A 42 9.19 -11.55 -4.35
N THR A 43 9.19 -12.58 -5.18
CA THR A 43 10.41 -13.34 -5.54
C THR A 43 10.67 -13.28 -7.03
N GLN A 44 11.94 -13.41 -7.44
CA GLN A 44 12.34 -13.38 -8.86
C GLN A 44 11.75 -12.15 -9.59
N LEU A 45 11.85 -10.97 -8.98
CA LEU A 45 11.19 -9.74 -9.42
C LEU A 45 11.48 -9.40 -10.88
N ARG A 46 12.72 -9.58 -11.37
CA ARG A 46 13.10 -9.29 -12.76
C ARG A 46 12.38 -10.20 -13.75
N ASP A 47 12.26 -11.48 -13.42
CA ASP A 47 11.55 -12.46 -14.24
C ASP A 47 10.05 -12.15 -14.26
N GLY A 48 9.50 -11.78 -13.10
CA GLY A 48 8.11 -11.31 -12.99
C GLY A 48 7.84 -10.06 -13.84
N VAL A 49 8.71 -9.05 -13.81
CA VAL A 49 8.61 -7.85 -14.67
C VAL A 49 8.65 -8.24 -16.15
N ALA A 50 9.52 -9.17 -16.53
CA ALA A 50 9.58 -9.65 -17.90
C ALA A 50 8.30 -10.38 -18.32
N LEU A 51 7.77 -11.27 -17.47
CA LEU A 51 6.50 -11.97 -17.69
C LEU A 51 5.32 -11.01 -17.85
N CYS A 52 5.18 -10.04 -16.95
CA CYS A 52 4.14 -9.00 -17.07
C CYS A 52 4.25 -8.24 -18.40
N SER A 53 5.48 -7.92 -18.82
CA SER A 53 5.73 -7.19 -20.07
C SER A 53 5.37 -8.01 -21.29
N VAL A 54 5.55 -9.34 -21.24
CA VAL A 54 5.12 -10.26 -22.29
C VAL A 54 3.60 -10.38 -22.29
N ALA A 55 2.98 -10.57 -21.12
CA ALA A 55 1.52 -10.64 -20.98
C ALA A 55 0.82 -9.40 -21.55
N LEU A 56 1.32 -8.20 -21.23
CA LEU A 56 0.79 -6.93 -21.73
C LEU A 56 0.85 -6.81 -23.26
N LYS A 57 1.76 -7.55 -23.92
CA LYS A 57 1.92 -7.54 -25.38
C LYS A 57 1.14 -8.65 -26.08
N GLN A 58 1.06 -9.82 -25.46
CA GLN A 58 0.63 -11.06 -26.13
C GLN A 58 -0.74 -11.54 -25.68
N ASP A 59 -1.11 -11.34 -24.39
CA ASP A 59 -2.37 -11.83 -23.86
C ASP A 59 -3.54 -10.92 -24.30
N VAL A 60 -4.67 -11.56 -24.59
CA VAL A 60 -5.94 -10.87 -24.82
C VAL A 60 -6.55 -10.57 -23.44
N LEU A 61 -6.24 -9.41 -22.91
CA LEU A 61 -6.66 -8.99 -21.59
C LEU A 61 -7.86 -8.05 -21.65
N SER A 62 -8.81 -8.21 -20.72
CA SER A 62 -9.80 -7.18 -20.46
C SER A 62 -9.10 -5.87 -20.01
N LYS A 63 -9.81 -4.73 -20.07
CA LYS A 63 -9.24 -3.47 -19.56
C LYS A 63 -8.84 -3.58 -18.09
N ARG A 64 -9.66 -4.25 -17.28
CA ARG A 64 -9.41 -4.47 -15.86
C ARG A 64 -8.15 -5.34 -15.65
N ASP A 65 -8.05 -6.47 -16.38
CA ASP A 65 -6.91 -7.38 -16.24
C ASP A 65 -5.62 -6.74 -16.73
N ARG A 66 -5.69 -5.95 -17.81
CA ARG A 66 -4.54 -5.17 -18.30
C ARG A 66 -4.09 -4.12 -17.28
N ALA A 67 -5.04 -3.42 -16.65
CA ALA A 67 -4.73 -2.48 -15.57
C ALA A 67 -4.10 -3.19 -14.37
N GLY A 68 -4.64 -4.33 -13.96
CA GLY A 68 -4.06 -5.15 -12.89
C GLY A 68 -2.67 -5.70 -13.22
N THR A 69 -2.42 -6.07 -14.49
CA THR A 69 -1.09 -6.52 -14.94
C THR A 69 -0.08 -5.37 -14.91
N LEU A 70 -0.48 -4.15 -15.28
CA LEU A 70 0.34 -2.95 -15.12
C LEU A 70 0.64 -2.68 -13.65
N ASP A 71 -0.38 -2.71 -12.79
CA ASP A 71 -0.22 -2.53 -11.35
C ASP A 71 0.77 -3.53 -10.75
N ASN A 72 0.59 -4.83 -11.03
CA ASN A 72 1.50 -5.88 -10.57
C ASN A 72 2.94 -5.68 -11.06
N ARG A 73 3.13 -5.21 -12.30
CA ARG A 73 4.46 -4.87 -12.81
C ARG A 73 5.06 -3.67 -12.08
N GLY A 74 4.25 -2.64 -11.84
CA GLY A 74 4.63 -1.46 -11.06
C GLY A 74 5.09 -1.81 -9.66
N VAL A 75 4.38 -2.72 -8.97
CA VAL A 75 4.78 -3.25 -7.65
C VAL A 75 6.18 -3.83 -7.68
N MET A 76 6.47 -4.71 -8.63
CA MET A 76 7.79 -5.33 -8.75
C MET A 76 8.88 -4.33 -9.16
N LEU A 77 8.57 -3.38 -10.03
CA LEU A 77 9.48 -2.30 -10.40
C LEU A 77 9.85 -1.42 -9.19
N ASP A 78 8.87 -1.08 -8.35
CA ASP A 78 9.12 -0.31 -7.14
C ASP A 78 10.00 -1.08 -6.15
N GLN A 79 9.79 -2.38 -6.00
CA GLN A 79 10.64 -3.26 -5.19
C GLN A 79 12.07 -3.38 -5.73
N LEU A 80 12.26 -3.25 -7.04
CA LEU A 80 13.57 -3.20 -7.69
C LEU A 80 14.25 -1.82 -7.61
N GLY A 81 13.55 -0.79 -7.07
CA GLY A 81 14.02 0.58 -7.00
C GLY A 81 13.83 1.35 -8.31
N GLU A 82 13.12 0.79 -9.30
CA GLU A 82 12.80 1.45 -10.57
C GLU A 82 11.55 2.32 -10.42
N THR A 83 11.62 3.28 -9.49
CA THR A 83 10.49 4.06 -8.97
C THR A 83 9.73 4.85 -10.05
N GLU A 84 10.43 5.43 -11.01
CA GLU A 84 9.82 6.20 -12.10
C GLU A 84 8.96 5.30 -12.99
N LYS A 85 9.49 4.13 -13.37
CA LYS A 85 8.74 3.15 -14.18
C LYS A 85 7.55 2.57 -13.43
N ALA A 86 7.71 2.36 -12.12
CA ALA A 86 6.60 1.93 -11.27
C ALA A 86 5.46 2.96 -11.28
N ALA A 87 5.80 4.25 -11.13
CA ALA A 87 4.81 5.32 -11.19
C ALA A 87 4.12 5.42 -12.55
N GLU A 88 4.86 5.23 -13.64
CA GLU A 88 4.29 5.17 -15.00
C GLU A 88 3.26 4.04 -15.12
N ASP A 89 3.58 2.86 -14.61
CA ASP A 89 2.69 1.71 -14.65
C ASP A 89 1.43 1.91 -13.79
N PHE A 90 1.55 2.43 -12.57
CA PHE A 90 0.39 2.74 -11.73
C PHE A 90 -0.51 3.81 -12.37
N ASN A 91 0.07 4.87 -12.94
CA ASN A 91 -0.70 5.88 -13.64
C ASN A 91 -1.38 5.34 -14.90
N ALA A 92 -0.71 4.46 -15.66
CA ALA A 92 -1.29 3.80 -16.82
C ALA A 92 -2.44 2.86 -16.41
N ALA A 93 -2.32 2.14 -15.30
CA ALA A 93 -3.39 1.32 -14.74
C ALA A 93 -4.62 2.15 -14.39
N ILE A 94 -4.43 3.27 -13.68
CA ILE A 94 -5.50 4.22 -13.32
C ILE A 94 -6.16 4.80 -14.56
N ALA A 95 -5.38 5.24 -15.55
CA ALA A 95 -5.92 5.81 -16.78
C ALA A 95 -6.75 4.80 -17.57
N LEU A 96 -6.35 3.53 -17.56
CA LEU A 96 -7.03 2.45 -18.27
C LEU A 96 -8.31 1.98 -17.58
N TYR A 97 -8.27 1.88 -16.23
CA TYR A 97 -9.39 1.41 -15.41
C TYR A 97 -9.45 2.19 -14.08
N PRO A 98 -10.08 3.39 -14.08
CA PRO A 98 -10.08 4.31 -12.93
C PRO A 98 -10.75 3.77 -11.65
N ASP A 99 -11.56 2.72 -11.77
CA ASP A 99 -12.28 2.11 -10.64
C ASP A 99 -11.46 1.00 -9.95
N LEU A 100 -10.18 0.85 -10.29
CA LEU A 100 -9.26 -0.07 -9.63
C LEU A 100 -8.60 0.62 -8.44
N GLY A 101 -8.84 0.14 -7.22
CA GLY A 101 -8.34 0.79 -6.00
C GLY A 101 -6.85 0.58 -5.75
N ASP A 102 -6.33 -0.60 -6.10
CA ASP A 102 -4.94 -1.00 -5.79
C ASP A 102 -3.87 -0.03 -6.31
N PRO A 103 -3.88 0.45 -7.58
CA PRO A 103 -2.87 1.38 -8.07
C PRO A 103 -2.83 2.72 -7.34
N TYR A 104 -3.99 3.20 -6.84
CA TYR A 104 -4.02 4.43 -6.03
C TYR A 104 -3.31 4.25 -4.69
N VAL A 105 -3.53 3.10 -4.02
CA VAL A 105 -2.83 2.80 -2.75
C VAL A 105 -1.33 2.65 -2.99
N ASN A 106 -0.92 1.96 -4.06
CA ASN A 106 0.49 1.81 -4.43
C ASN A 106 1.17 3.16 -4.73
N LEU A 107 0.48 4.08 -5.44
CA LEU A 107 0.96 5.47 -5.59
C LEU A 107 1.05 6.19 -4.25
N GLY A 108 0.08 6.00 -3.36
CA GLY A 108 0.10 6.55 -2.01
C GLY A 108 1.32 6.08 -1.23
N ALA A 109 1.65 4.79 -1.27
CA ALA A 109 2.85 4.23 -0.64
C ALA A 109 4.14 4.86 -1.20
N MET A 110 4.22 5.09 -2.51
CA MET A 110 5.34 5.81 -3.11
C MET A 110 5.43 7.27 -2.66
N LEU A 111 4.29 7.96 -2.51
CA LEU A 111 4.25 9.34 -2.01
C LEU A 111 4.69 9.43 -0.54
N ILE A 112 4.41 8.42 0.28
CA ILE A 112 4.95 8.32 1.65
C ILE A 112 6.48 8.31 1.61
N LYS A 113 7.08 7.47 0.76
CA LYS A 113 8.54 7.38 0.60
C LYS A 113 9.16 8.72 0.18
N LYS A 114 8.43 9.53 -0.60
CA LYS A 114 8.83 10.87 -1.04
C LYS A 114 8.56 11.97 0.00
N GLY A 115 8.02 11.63 1.19
CA GLY A 115 7.66 12.61 2.22
C GLY A 115 6.40 13.43 1.92
N GLN A 116 5.65 13.06 0.89
CA GLN A 116 4.43 13.78 0.46
C GLN A 116 3.18 13.19 1.14
N HIS A 117 3.16 13.23 2.47
CA HIS A 117 2.23 12.47 3.29
C HIS A 117 0.76 12.86 3.11
N GLN A 118 0.43 14.15 2.88
CA GLN A 118 -0.95 14.56 2.64
C GLN A 118 -1.44 14.05 1.28
N ALA A 119 -0.63 14.19 0.22
CA ALA A 119 -0.98 13.66 -1.08
C ALA A 119 -1.10 12.12 -1.06
N ALA A 120 -0.28 11.44 -0.24
CA ALA A 120 -0.40 10.01 -0.01
C ALA A 120 -1.77 9.64 0.57
N LEU A 121 -2.24 10.36 1.60
CA LEU A 121 -3.56 10.13 2.18
C LEU A 121 -4.69 10.27 1.16
N ASP A 122 -4.60 11.27 0.29
CA ASP A 122 -5.62 11.51 -0.72
C ASP A 122 -5.71 10.33 -1.70
N GLN A 123 -4.56 9.80 -2.13
CA GLN A 123 -4.51 8.62 -2.99
C GLN A 123 -4.98 7.35 -2.28
N ILE A 124 -4.49 7.10 -1.07
CA ILE A 124 -4.84 5.90 -0.30
C ILE A 124 -6.35 5.87 0.00
N ASN A 125 -6.93 6.98 0.46
CA ASN A 125 -8.36 7.06 0.71
C ASN A 125 -9.16 6.77 -0.55
N LYS A 126 -8.78 7.35 -1.70
CA LYS A 126 -9.44 7.07 -2.97
C LYS A 126 -9.37 5.59 -3.34
N GLY A 127 -8.21 4.95 -3.19
CA GLY A 127 -8.07 3.53 -3.45
C GLY A 127 -8.90 2.65 -2.52
N MET A 128 -8.95 2.99 -1.24
CA MET A 128 -9.77 2.27 -0.25
C MET A 128 -11.27 2.41 -0.53
N ASP A 129 -11.74 3.59 -0.92
CA ASP A 129 -13.16 3.85 -1.27
C ASP A 129 -13.59 3.06 -2.51
N LEU A 130 -12.71 2.87 -3.48
CA LEU A 130 -12.95 2.05 -4.68
C LEU A 130 -12.92 0.54 -4.38
N GLY A 131 -12.37 0.14 -3.24
CA GLY A 131 -12.14 -1.25 -2.89
C GLY A 131 -10.83 -1.78 -3.47
N MET A 132 -10.18 -2.63 -2.69
CA MET A 132 -8.86 -3.18 -3.00
C MET A 132 -8.73 -4.63 -2.56
N GLY A 133 -7.77 -5.35 -3.15
CA GLY A 133 -7.57 -6.78 -2.90
C GLY A 133 -7.11 -7.09 -1.47
N PHE A 134 -6.30 -6.21 -0.87
CA PHE A 134 -5.70 -6.40 0.46
C PHE A 134 -5.95 -5.19 1.37
N PRO A 135 -7.16 -5.03 1.94
CA PRO A 135 -7.53 -3.84 2.71
C PRO A 135 -6.63 -3.54 3.91
N HIS A 136 -6.04 -4.57 4.56
CA HIS A 136 -5.11 -4.38 5.67
C HIS A 136 -3.88 -3.55 5.28
N ILE A 137 -3.43 -3.64 4.02
CA ILE A 137 -2.34 -2.84 3.47
C ILE A 137 -2.75 -1.37 3.39
N GLY A 138 -3.94 -1.09 2.85
CA GLY A 138 -4.46 0.27 2.77
C GLY A 138 -4.57 0.95 4.14
N TYR A 139 -5.08 0.23 5.15
CA TYR A 139 -5.10 0.74 6.52
C TYR A 139 -3.69 0.97 7.08
N TYR A 140 -2.76 0.08 6.82
CA TYR A 140 -1.37 0.26 7.27
C TYR A 140 -0.72 1.49 6.64
N ASP A 141 -0.79 1.65 5.33
CA ASP A 141 -0.17 2.77 4.62
C ASP A 141 -0.83 4.09 5.01
N ARG A 142 -2.15 4.11 5.20
CA ARG A 142 -2.86 5.28 5.72
C ARG A 142 -2.36 5.65 7.12
N ALA A 143 -2.22 4.67 8.00
CA ALA A 143 -1.67 4.88 9.34
C ALA A 143 -0.26 5.45 9.31
N VAL A 144 0.61 4.97 8.41
CA VAL A 144 1.97 5.53 8.24
C VAL A 144 1.89 7.00 7.84
N ALA A 145 1.07 7.34 6.85
CA ALA A 145 0.91 8.72 6.39
C ALA A 145 0.35 9.63 7.50
N GLU A 146 -0.65 9.16 8.25
CA GLU A 146 -1.24 9.89 9.39
C GLU A 146 -0.23 10.09 10.52
N GLN A 147 0.56 9.06 10.85
CA GLN A 147 1.62 9.14 11.84
C GLN A 147 2.66 10.21 11.47
N MET A 148 3.07 10.26 10.21
CA MET A 148 4.02 11.25 9.71
C MET A 148 3.46 12.68 9.72
N LEU A 149 2.13 12.83 9.67
CA LEU A 149 1.43 14.11 9.83
C LEU A 149 1.12 14.46 11.30
N GLY A 150 1.55 13.64 12.27
CA GLY A 150 1.28 13.83 13.68
C GLY A 150 -0.14 13.48 14.12
N ARG A 151 -0.92 12.83 13.27
CA ARG A 151 -2.30 12.37 13.54
C ARG A 151 -2.27 11.01 14.24
N TYR A 152 -1.66 10.97 15.43
CA TYR A 152 -1.32 9.72 16.13
C TYR A 152 -2.54 8.89 16.54
N LYS A 153 -3.67 9.54 16.80
CA LYS A 153 -4.90 8.83 17.17
C LYS A 153 -5.45 8.03 15.99
N GLU A 154 -5.55 8.66 14.85
CA GLU A 154 -6.00 8.08 13.59
C GLU A 154 -5.08 6.92 13.19
N ALA A 155 -3.77 7.16 13.17
CA ALA A 155 -2.76 6.16 12.87
C ALA A 155 -2.87 4.91 13.76
N TYR A 156 -3.05 5.10 15.08
CA TYR A 156 -3.20 3.98 16.01
C TYR A 156 -4.41 3.09 15.67
N TYR A 157 -5.55 3.69 15.36
CA TYR A 157 -6.74 2.92 15.02
C TYR A 157 -6.63 2.22 13.67
N ASP A 158 -5.96 2.82 12.70
CA ASP A 158 -5.72 2.20 11.40
C ASP A 158 -4.72 1.04 11.50
N TYR A 159 -3.64 1.15 12.28
CA TYR A 159 -2.77 0.00 12.55
C TYR A 159 -3.51 -1.13 13.24
N LYS A 160 -4.39 -0.83 14.20
CA LYS A 160 -5.26 -1.85 14.81
C LYS A 160 -6.18 -2.49 13.78
N LYS A 161 -6.77 -1.68 12.89
CA LYS A 161 -7.67 -2.19 11.86
C LYS A 161 -6.94 -3.10 10.87
N ALA A 162 -5.70 -2.78 10.53
CA ALA A 162 -4.86 -3.64 9.70
C ALA A 162 -4.65 -5.02 10.36
N LEU A 163 -4.38 -5.07 11.68
CA LEU A 163 -4.25 -6.34 12.43
C LEU A 163 -5.57 -7.09 12.62
N GLU A 164 -6.70 -6.38 12.73
CA GLU A 164 -8.02 -7.03 12.77
C GLU A 164 -8.33 -7.76 11.45
N LEU A 165 -7.89 -7.18 10.32
CA LEU A 165 -8.09 -7.76 8.98
C LEU A 165 -7.08 -8.86 8.67
N GLU A 166 -5.84 -8.72 9.12
CA GLU A 166 -4.76 -9.69 8.94
C GLU A 166 -3.98 -9.84 10.27
N PRO A 167 -4.36 -10.81 11.14
CA PRO A 167 -3.73 -10.96 12.45
C PRO A 167 -2.22 -11.23 12.44
N ASN A 168 -1.71 -11.80 11.36
CA ASN A 168 -0.29 -12.10 11.19
C ASN A 168 0.51 -10.97 10.53
N PHE A 169 -0.09 -9.79 10.33
CA PHE A 169 0.56 -8.64 9.71
C PHE A 169 1.53 -7.97 10.69
N THR A 170 2.72 -8.55 10.82
CA THR A 170 3.74 -8.17 11.81
C THR A 170 4.12 -6.69 11.76
N MET A 171 4.11 -6.08 10.57
CA MET A 171 4.46 -4.66 10.38
C MET A 171 3.55 -3.72 11.19
N ALA A 172 2.25 -3.94 11.17
CA ALA A 172 1.32 -3.13 11.97
C ALA A 172 1.48 -3.40 13.47
N GLY A 173 1.77 -4.64 13.85
CA GLY A 173 2.04 -5.02 15.25
C GLY A 173 3.27 -4.33 15.82
N GLU A 174 4.36 -4.25 15.05
CA GLU A 174 5.58 -3.55 15.47
C GLU A 174 5.32 -2.04 15.62
N ARG A 175 4.58 -1.42 14.69
CA ARG A 175 4.24 0.00 14.78
C ARG A 175 3.39 0.34 16.02
N LEU A 176 2.47 -0.53 16.41
CA LEU A 176 1.63 -0.31 17.59
C LEU A 176 2.42 -0.26 18.90
N LYS A 177 3.59 -0.87 18.99
CA LYS A 177 4.47 -0.81 20.17
C LYS A 177 4.99 0.60 20.45
N ASP A 178 5.02 1.47 19.44
CA ASP A 178 5.48 2.85 19.56
C ASP A 178 4.44 3.77 20.22
N PHE A 179 3.21 3.29 20.46
CA PHE A 179 2.12 4.10 20.99
C PHE A 179 1.87 3.86 22.48
N VAL A 180 1.70 4.95 23.24
CA VAL A 180 1.20 4.92 24.61
C VAL A 180 -0.26 5.34 24.63
N VAL A 181 -1.11 4.48 25.15
CA VAL A 181 -2.54 4.73 25.30
C VAL A 181 -2.85 5.05 26.76
N THR A 182 -3.18 6.32 27.06
CA THR A 182 -3.58 6.76 28.39
C THR A 182 -5.07 7.05 28.47
N ARG A 183 -5.70 6.63 29.56
CA ARG A 183 -7.09 7.01 29.87
C ARG A 183 -7.09 8.33 30.60
N VAL A 184 -7.75 9.33 30.03
CA VAL A 184 -7.93 10.63 30.69
C VAL A 184 -9.28 10.63 31.39
N PRO A 185 -9.35 10.95 32.69
CA PRO A 185 -10.62 11.10 33.41
C PRO A 185 -11.50 12.13 32.72
N ALA A 186 -12.81 11.90 32.72
CA ALA A 186 -13.74 12.94 32.31
C ALA A 186 -13.55 14.14 33.26
N LYS A 187 -13.41 15.35 32.71
CA LYS A 187 -13.49 16.55 33.56
C LYS A 187 -14.87 16.58 34.18
N SER A 188 -14.89 16.55 35.53
CA SER A 188 -16.09 16.78 36.33
C SER A 188 -16.64 18.16 36.08
#